data_0427b0e6f17e694aa0d60fe67a76455f
#
_entry.id   0427b0e6f17e694aa0d60fe67a76455f
#
_cell.length_a   1.000
_cell.length_b   1.000
_cell.length_c   1.000
_cell.angle_alpha   90.00
_cell.angle_beta   90.00
_cell.angle_gamma   90.00
#
_symmetry.space_group_name_H-M   'P 1'
#
loop_
_entity.id
_entity.type
_entity.pdbx_description
1 polymer ?
#
loop_
_entity_poly.entity_id
_entity_poly.type
_entity_poly.pdbx_seq_one_letter_code
_entity_poly.pdbx_strand_id
1 'polypeptide(L)'
;MADASHRSGFPALYFSAPEESPEEVERQIRKGGFLGIKGYLSLSPKYIPEAEIRIFDFFPKAQLKKMDEMGAIVMLHIPRNGRLKDPVNLAQIMEIKQEFPNIRLIIAHIGRAYTKEDVGNAFETLDQAPDLMYDFCANCCEYAITEVIRHAGVKHVMYGTDMPILRMRTHRIEENGTYINLVPPGLYGD
;
A
#
# COMPACT_ATOMS: atom_id res chain seq x y z
N MET A 1 0.27 2.23 -19.51
CA MET A 1 -0.39 1.26 -18.59
C MET A 1 -1.72 0.77 -19.13
N ALA A 2 -2.64 1.64 -19.53
CA ALA A 2 -3.95 1.24 -20.06
C ALA A 2 -3.85 0.21 -21.21
N ASP A 3 -3.02 0.47 -22.24
CA ASP A 3 -2.82 -0.46 -23.35
C ASP A 3 -2.29 -1.83 -22.93
N ALA A 4 -1.40 -1.86 -21.94
CA ALA A 4 -0.88 -3.13 -21.41
C ALA A 4 -1.95 -3.91 -20.66
N SER A 5 -2.77 -3.23 -19.85
CA SER A 5 -3.92 -3.80 -19.15
C SER A 5 -4.92 -4.39 -20.13
N HIS A 6 -5.32 -3.61 -21.15
CA HIS A 6 -6.27 -4.06 -22.17
C HIS A 6 -5.75 -5.28 -22.96
N ARG A 7 -4.46 -5.31 -23.32
CA ARG A 7 -3.88 -6.43 -24.08
C ARG A 7 -3.68 -7.70 -23.26
N SER A 8 -3.40 -7.55 -21.96
CA SER A 8 -3.15 -8.69 -21.07
C SER A 8 -4.41 -9.21 -20.38
N GLY A 9 -5.47 -8.42 -20.34
CA GLY A 9 -6.66 -8.68 -19.55
C GLY A 9 -6.46 -8.51 -18.03
N PHE A 10 -5.27 -8.05 -17.59
CA PHE A 10 -5.03 -7.77 -16.17
C PHE A 10 -5.55 -6.39 -15.79
N PRO A 11 -6.25 -6.26 -14.65
CA PRO A 11 -6.68 -4.97 -14.15
C PRO A 11 -5.49 -4.08 -13.79
N ALA A 12 -5.69 -2.77 -13.88
CA ALA A 12 -4.67 -1.80 -13.52
C ALA A 12 -5.24 -0.67 -12.65
N LEU A 13 -4.36 0.01 -11.94
CA LEU A 13 -4.67 1.23 -11.20
C LEU A 13 -4.00 2.42 -11.90
N TYR A 14 -4.67 3.56 -11.85
CA TYR A 14 -4.10 4.82 -12.33
C TYR A 14 -3.08 5.34 -11.30
N PHE A 15 -1.91 5.73 -11.76
CA PHE A 15 -0.91 6.37 -10.90
C PHE A 15 -1.22 7.87 -10.82
N SER A 16 -1.95 8.26 -9.78
CA SER A 16 -2.40 9.65 -9.59
C SER A 16 -1.35 10.51 -8.90
N ALA A 17 -1.30 11.78 -9.29
CA ALA A 17 -0.52 12.80 -8.62
C ALA A 17 -1.43 13.69 -7.74
N PRO A 18 -0.95 14.19 -6.58
CA PRO A 18 -1.79 14.98 -5.67
C PRO A 18 -2.24 16.31 -6.26
N GLU A 19 -1.55 16.83 -7.27
CA GLU A 19 -1.88 18.08 -7.96
C GLU A 19 -3.03 17.94 -8.97
N GLU A 20 -3.39 16.72 -9.34
CA GLU A 20 -4.49 16.48 -10.28
C GLU A 20 -5.84 16.77 -9.61
N SER A 21 -6.75 17.41 -10.34
CA SER A 21 -8.12 17.59 -9.83
C SER A 21 -8.85 16.24 -9.73
N PRO A 22 -9.82 16.10 -8.83
CA PRO A 22 -10.64 14.88 -8.73
C PRO A 22 -11.32 14.49 -10.04
N GLU A 23 -11.75 15.46 -10.81
CA GLU A 23 -12.41 15.27 -12.12
C GLU A 23 -11.41 14.75 -13.16
N GLU A 24 -10.17 15.23 -13.12
CA GLU A 24 -9.11 14.73 -13.99
C GLU A 24 -8.77 13.28 -13.65
N VAL A 25 -8.61 12.95 -12.36
CA VAL A 25 -8.38 11.58 -11.91
C VAL A 25 -9.53 10.66 -12.36
N GLU A 26 -10.78 11.05 -12.15
CA GLU A 26 -11.94 10.29 -12.62
C GLU A 26 -11.91 10.09 -14.14
N ARG A 27 -11.60 11.14 -14.91
CA ARG A 27 -11.50 11.09 -16.36
C ARG A 27 -10.44 10.08 -16.81
N GLN A 28 -9.28 10.08 -16.17
CA GLN A 28 -8.20 9.15 -16.49
C GLN A 28 -8.57 7.70 -16.15
N ILE A 29 -9.22 7.48 -15.02
CA ILE A 29 -9.70 6.16 -14.62
C ILE A 29 -10.69 5.62 -15.66
N ARG A 30 -11.71 6.40 -16.01
CA ARG A 30 -12.73 5.98 -16.97
C ARG A 30 -12.16 5.75 -18.37
N LYS A 31 -11.31 6.67 -18.85
CA LYS A 31 -10.67 6.57 -20.17
C LYS A 31 -9.74 5.36 -20.27
N GLY A 32 -8.99 5.08 -19.20
CA GLY A 32 -8.02 3.98 -19.17
C GLY A 32 -8.58 2.62 -18.76
N GLY A 33 -9.86 2.57 -18.32
CA GLY A 33 -10.44 1.34 -17.77
C GLY A 33 -9.78 0.88 -16.48
N PHE A 34 -9.25 1.82 -15.69
CA PHE A 34 -8.60 1.53 -14.42
C PHE A 34 -9.64 1.24 -13.32
N LEU A 35 -9.25 0.45 -12.31
CA LEU A 35 -10.13 0.10 -11.19
C LEU A 35 -10.04 1.08 -10.02
N GLY A 36 -9.14 2.04 -10.08
CA GLY A 36 -8.89 2.99 -9.01
C GLY A 36 -7.52 3.63 -9.14
N ILE A 37 -6.95 4.05 -8.02
CA ILE A 37 -5.68 4.81 -7.98
C ILE A 37 -4.61 4.14 -7.13
N LYS A 38 -3.36 4.43 -7.46
CA LYS A 38 -2.18 4.24 -6.63
C LYS A 38 -1.38 5.53 -6.61
N GLY A 39 -1.11 6.06 -5.42
CA GLY A 39 -0.18 7.16 -5.22
C GLY A 39 1.13 6.68 -4.60
N TYR A 40 2.10 7.56 -4.51
CA TYR A 40 3.38 7.27 -3.89
C TYR A 40 3.91 8.47 -3.10
N LEU A 41 4.54 8.22 -1.96
CA LEU A 41 5.02 9.26 -1.06
C LEU A 41 6.01 10.24 -1.72
N SER A 42 6.73 9.82 -2.75
CA SER A 42 7.65 10.70 -3.49
C SER A 42 6.95 11.82 -4.27
N LEU A 43 5.63 11.75 -4.42
CA LEU A 43 4.79 12.79 -5.03
C LEU A 43 4.35 13.86 -4.01
N SER A 44 4.62 13.66 -2.71
CA SER A 44 4.33 14.67 -1.69
C SER A 44 5.10 15.96 -1.95
N PRO A 45 4.58 17.12 -1.49
CA PRO A 45 5.25 18.39 -1.61
C PRO A 45 6.70 18.35 -1.10
N LYS A 46 7.64 18.86 -1.88
CA LYS A 46 9.08 18.72 -1.62
C LYS A 46 9.59 19.47 -0.37
N TYR A 47 8.80 20.37 0.18
CA TYR A 47 9.12 21.06 1.43
C TYR A 47 8.82 20.22 2.68
N ILE A 48 8.10 19.09 2.54
CA ILE A 48 7.80 18.17 3.65
C ILE A 48 8.97 17.19 3.79
N PRO A 49 9.63 17.13 4.95
CA PRO A 49 10.64 16.12 5.23
C PRO A 49 10.08 14.71 5.07
N GLU A 50 10.84 13.79 4.48
CA GLU A 50 10.35 12.43 4.19
C GLU A 50 9.77 11.72 5.43
N ALA A 51 10.39 11.90 6.60
CA ALA A 51 9.92 11.32 7.85
C ALA A 51 8.60 11.91 8.36
N GLU A 52 8.16 13.06 7.84
CA GLU A 52 6.95 13.76 8.25
C GLU A 52 5.80 13.60 7.27
N ILE A 53 6.06 13.01 6.10
CA ILE A 53 5.03 12.77 5.07
C ILE A 53 3.88 11.97 5.66
N ARG A 54 2.67 12.40 5.34
CA ARG A 54 1.40 11.77 5.74
C ARG A 54 0.68 11.25 4.50
N ILE A 55 -0.29 10.37 4.69
CA ILE A 55 -1.07 9.80 3.58
C ILE A 55 -1.75 10.91 2.77
N PHE A 56 -2.35 11.91 3.43
CA PHE A 56 -3.07 12.98 2.74
C PHE A 56 -2.17 13.98 2.00
N ASP A 57 -0.84 13.91 2.16
CA ASP A 57 0.10 14.74 1.41
C ASP A 57 0.27 14.26 -0.05
N PHE A 58 -0.06 12.98 -0.33
CA PHE A 58 -0.03 12.41 -1.69
C PHE A 58 -1.35 11.71 -2.10
N PHE A 59 -2.29 11.58 -1.19
CA PHE A 59 -3.70 11.24 -1.46
C PHE A 59 -4.61 12.33 -0.90
N PRO A 60 -4.80 13.45 -1.60
CA PRO A 60 -5.68 14.53 -1.13
C PRO A 60 -7.10 14.03 -0.87
N LYS A 61 -7.73 14.48 0.21
CA LYS A 61 -9.10 14.09 0.57
C LYS A 61 -10.12 14.32 -0.55
N ALA A 62 -9.91 15.33 -1.38
CA ALA A 62 -10.78 15.58 -2.53
C ALA A 62 -10.73 14.43 -3.56
N GLN A 63 -9.53 13.88 -3.83
CA GLN A 63 -9.39 12.70 -4.70
C GLN A 63 -9.99 11.45 -4.01
N LEU A 64 -9.75 11.26 -2.71
CA LEU A 64 -10.32 10.14 -1.96
C LEU A 64 -11.87 10.19 -1.98
N LYS A 65 -12.46 11.37 -1.80
CA LYS A 65 -13.91 11.54 -1.93
C LYS A 65 -14.41 11.09 -3.31
N LYS A 66 -13.70 11.43 -4.36
CA LYS A 66 -14.04 10.96 -5.73
C LYS A 66 -13.92 9.45 -5.85
N MET A 67 -12.91 8.83 -5.24
CA MET A 67 -12.77 7.37 -5.21
C MET A 67 -13.90 6.70 -4.43
N ASP A 68 -14.36 7.32 -3.36
CA ASP A 68 -15.51 6.87 -2.57
C ASP A 68 -16.81 6.89 -3.39
N GLU A 69 -17.08 8.00 -4.09
CA GLU A 69 -18.23 8.15 -5.00
C GLU A 69 -18.25 7.09 -6.11
N MET A 70 -17.07 6.64 -6.53
CA MET A 70 -16.89 5.62 -7.57
C MET A 70 -16.87 4.18 -7.02
N GLY A 71 -16.78 3.98 -5.72
CA GLY A 71 -16.52 2.66 -5.11
C GLY A 71 -15.20 2.06 -5.60
N ALA A 72 -14.20 2.90 -5.84
CA ALA A 72 -12.96 2.54 -6.50
C ALA A 72 -11.92 1.95 -5.52
N ILE A 73 -10.88 1.33 -6.09
CA ILE A 73 -9.73 0.83 -5.32
C ILE A 73 -8.76 1.98 -5.05
N VAL A 74 -8.27 2.05 -3.80
CA VAL A 74 -7.12 2.86 -3.43
C VAL A 74 -6.04 1.92 -2.89
N MET A 75 -4.90 1.81 -3.59
CA MET A 75 -3.76 1.05 -3.11
C MET A 75 -2.78 1.99 -2.41
N LEU A 76 -2.63 1.79 -1.12
CA LEU A 76 -1.93 2.68 -0.21
C LEU A 76 -0.54 2.16 0.14
N HIS A 77 0.50 2.87 -0.31
CA HIS A 77 1.85 2.74 0.23
C HIS A 77 1.99 3.68 1.43
N ILE A 78 2.02 3.14 2.66
CA ILE A 78 2.10 3.98 3.85
C ILE A 78 3.48 4.65 3.98
N PRO A 79 3.53 5.95 4.34
CA PRO A 79 4.76 6.72 4.19
C PRO A 79 5.74 6.61 5.36
N ARG A 80 5.27 6.69 6.59
CA ARG A 80 6.11 6.95 7.77
C ARG A 80 7.01 5.77 8.16
N ASN A 81 8.17 6.11 8.76
CA ASN A 81 9.19 5.13 9.12
C ASN A 81 8.77 4.17 10.25
N GLY A 82 7.77 4.52 11.07
CA GLY A 82 7.13 3.61 12.03
C GLY A 82 6.31 2.51 11.36
N ARG A 83 6.16 2.54 10.03
CA ARG A 83 5.57 1.50 9.18
C ARG A 83 4.13 1.16 9.61
N LEU A 84 3.76 -0.13 9.65
CA LEU A 84 2.37 -0.52 9.94
C LEU A 84 1.91 -0.02 11.32
N LYS A 85 2.75 -0.08 12.34
CA LYS A 85 2.42 0.35 13.71
C LYS A 85 2.48 1.87 13.93
N ASP A 86 2.91 2.65 12.93
CA ASP A 86 3.02 4.12 13.11
C ASP A 86 1.64 4.71 13.44
N PRO A 87 1.50 5.44 14.57
CA PRO A 87 0.20 5.91 15.01
C PRO A 87 -0.44 6.93 14.05
N VAL A 88 0.37 7.68 13.30
CA VAL A 88 -0.15 8.63 12.30
C VAL A 88 -0.66 7.89 11.08
N ASN A 89 0.07 6.84 10.62
CA ASN A 89 -0.42 5.99 9.53
C ASN A 89 -1.74 5.33 9.93
N LEU A 90 -1.82 4.74 11.13
CA LEU A 90 -3.02 4.07 11.63
C LEU A 90 -4.19 5.04 11.72
N ALA A 91 -3.99 6.22 12.33
CA ALA A 91 -5.03 7.23 12.46
C ALA A 91 -5.60 7.64 11.09
N GLN A 92 -4.74 7.87 10.10
CA GLN A 92 -5.20 8.28 8.76
C GLN A 92 -5.83 7.13 7.96
N ILE A 93 -5.41 5.88 8.15
CA ILE A 93 -6.11 4.71 7.59
C ILE A 93 -7.53 4.63 8.14
N MET A 94 -7.69 4.77 9.45
CA MET A 94 -9.02 4.75 10.09
C MET A 94 -9.87 5.94 9.66
N GLU A 95 -9.29 7.13 9.53
CA GLU A 95 -9.97 8.31 9.01
C GLU A 95 -10.47 8.09 7.57
N ILE A 96 -9.66 7.48 6.70
CA ILE A 96 -10.09 7.12 5.34
C ILE A 96 -11.30 6.17 5.40
N LYS A 97 -11.25 5.14 6.24
CA LYS A 97 -12.35 4.17 6.34
C LYS A 97 -13.63 4.79 6.91
N GLN A 98 -13.50 5.77 7.81
CA GLN A 98 -14.63 6.46 8.40
C GLN A 98 -15.26 7.49 7.44
N GLU A 99 -14.43 8.32 6.79
CA GLU A 99 -14.90 9.38 5.90
C GLU A 99 -15.31 8.91 4.51
N PHE A 100 -14.67 7.81 4.03
CA PHE A 100 -14.82 7.28 2.67
C PHE A 100 -15.10 5.77 2.68
N PRO A 101 -16.27 5.34 3.20
CA PRO A 101 -16.57 3.93 3.47
C PRO A 101 -16.68 3.05 2.22
N ASN A 102 -16.93 3.64 1.04
CA ASN A 102 -17.07 2.89 -0.20
C ASN A 102 -15.71 2.60 -0.89
N ILE A 103 -14.63 3.22 -0.44
CA ILE A 103 -13.29 2.93 -0.94
C ILE A 103 -12.91 1.48 -0.59
N ARG A 104 -12.45 0.75 -1.59
CA ARG A 104 -11.78 -0.54 -1.41
C ARG A 104 -10.30 -0.28 -1.14
N LEU A 105 -9.95 -0.17 0.15
CA LEU A 105 -8.60 0.20 0.57
C LEU A 105 -7.70 -1.03 0.66
N ILE A 106 -6.58 -1.01 -0.07
CA ILE A 106 -5.56 -2.05 -0.05
C ILE A 106 -4.29 -1.48 0.60
N ILE A 107 -3.84 -2.08 1.67
CA ILE A 107 -2.57 -1.76 2.32
C ILE A 107 -1.46 -2.53 1.62
N ALA A 108 -0.66 -1.82 0.81
CA ALA A 108 0.40 -2.41 0.02
C ALA A 108 1.49 -3.03 0.91
N HIS A 109 2.02 -4.22 0.50
CA HIS A 109 3.10 -4.97 1.17
C HIS A 109 2.99 -4.96 2.71
N ILE A 110 1.78 -5.20 3.21
CA ILE A 110 1.45 -5.23 4.65
C ILE A 110 1.99 -3.97 5.37
N GLY A 111 1.78 -2.79 4.76
CA GLY A 111 2.23 -1.54 5.36
C GLY A 111 3.71 -1.51 5.71
N ARG A 112 4.55 -2.13 4.88
CA ARG A 112 6.01 -2.18 5.09
C ARG A 112 6.41 -2.87 6.42
N ALA A 113 5.59 -3.76 6.94
CA ALA A 113 5.91 -4.52 8.16
C ALA A 113 6.91 -5.64 7.83
N TYR A 114 8.20 -5.34 7.89
CA TYR A 114 9.29 -6.24 7.52
C TYR A 114 9.87 -7.01 8.70
N THR A 115 9.47 -6.66 9.92
CA THR A 115 9.85 -7.31 11.17
C THR A 115 8.64 -7.46 12.07
N LYS A 116 8.76 -8.26 13.14
CA LYS A 116 7.76 -8.35 14.19
C LYS A 116 7.52 -6.99 14.86
N GLU A 117 8.60 -6.25 15.07
CA GLU A 117 8.54 -4.91 15.65
C GLU A 117 7.70 -3.93 14.79
N ASP A 118 7.78 -4.03 13.45
CA ASP A 118 7.00 -3.18 12.53
C ASP A 118 5.49 -3.46 12.56
N VAL A 119 5.09 -4.68 12.88
CA VAL A 119 3.70 -5.05 13.11
C VAL A 119 3.22 -4.44 14.43
N GLY A 120 3.99 -4.63 15.50
CA GLY A 120 3.67 -4.13 16.84
C GLY A 120 2.25 -4.49 17.25
N ASN A 121 1.49 -3.49 17.69
CA ASN A 121 0.09 -3.60 18.07
C ASN A 121 -0.88 -3.01 17.01
N ALA A 122 -0.47 -2.94 15.77
CA ALA A 122 -1.26 -2.28 14.71
C ALA A 122 -2.67 -2.87 14.57
N PHE A 123 -2.83 -4.17 14.76
CA PHE A 123 -4.12 -4.85 14.60
C PHE A 123 -5.13 -4.51 15.70
N GLU A 124 -4.71 -4.01 16.89
CA GLU A 124 -5.65 -3.46 17.88
C GLU A 124 -6.49 -2.32 17.29
N THR A 125 -5.93 -1.59 16.32
CA THR A 125 -6.62 -0.52 15.59
C THR A 125 -7.26 -1.03 14.30
N LEU A 126 -6.53 -1.80 13.49
CA LEU A 126 -6.96 -2.21 12.15
C LEU A 126 -8.13 -3.20 12.17
N ASP A 127 -8.31 -3.97 13.23
CA ASP A 127 -9.46 -4.88 13.41
C ASP A 127 -10.81 -4.12 13.46
N GLN A 128 -10.78 -2.81 13.70
CA GLN A 128 -11.97 -1.96 13.63
C GLN A 128 -12.42 -1.66 12.19
N ALA A 129 -11.61 -2.03 11.19
CA ALA A 129 -11.92 -1.89 9.76
C ALA A 129 -11.79 -3.26 9.07
N PRO A 130 -12.74 -4.19 9.27
CA PRO A 130 -12.63 -5.59 8.84
C PRO A 130 -12.65 -5.81 7.33
N ASP A 131 -12.97 -4.78 6.55
CA ASP A 131 -12.97 -4.80 5.09
C ASP A 131 -11.65 -4.30 4.47
N LEU A 132 -10.63 -4.01 5.28
CA LEU A 132 -9.29 -3.71 4.79
C LEU A 132 -8.70 -4.90 4.05
N MET A 133 -8.03 -4.61 2.96
CA MET A 133 -7.32 -5.61 2.17
C MET A 133 -5.81 -5.37 2.23
N TYR A 134 -5.05 -6.44 2.08
CA TYR A 134 -3.59 -6.42 2.17
C TYR A 134 -2.97 -7.16 1.00
N ASP A 135 -1.83 -6.72 0.52
CA ASP A 135 -0.96 -7.56 -0.28
C ASP A 135 0.36 -7.86 0.47
N PHE A 136 0.95 -9.01 0.21
CA PHE A 136 2.22 -9.40 0.82
C PHE A 136 3.37 -9.47 -0.18
N CYS A 137 3.24 -8.79 -1.30
CA CYS A 137 4.31 -8.68 -2.28
C CYS A 137 5.59 -8.10 -1.66
N ALA A 138 6.74 -8.69 -1.97
CA ALA A 138 8.06 -8.27 -1.50
C ALA A 138 8.22 -8.09 0.02
N ASN A 139 7.22 -8.47 0.83
CA ASN A 139 7.28 -8.32 2.29
C ASN A 139 8.27 -9.32 2.91
N CYS A 140 8.18 -10.61 2.57
CA CYS A 140 9.06 -11.69 3.01
C CYS A 140 9.16 -11.87 4.55
N CYS A 141 8.24 -11.31 5.34
CA CYS A 141 8.18 -11.49 6.78
C CYS A 141 7.04 -12.46 7.13
N GLU A 142 7.39 -13.70 7.48
CA GLU A 142 6.42 -14.75 7.83
C GLU A 142 5.49 -14.31 8.97
N TYR A 143 6.03 -13.66 10.00
CA TYR A 143 5.26 -13.16 11.12
C TYR A 143 4.18 -12.17 10.67
N ALA A 144 4.55 -11.17 9.86
CA ALA A 144 3.60 -10.17 9.37
C ALA A 144 2.49 -10.80 8.51
N ILE A 145 2.85 -11.75 7.64
CA ILE A 145 1.89 -12.48 6.81
C ILE A 145 0.93 -13.29 7.69
N THR A 146 1.46 -13.98 8.71
CA THR A 146 0.65 -14.77 9.64
C THR A 146 -0.32 -13.92 10.43
N GLU A 147 0.13 -12.76 10.93
CA GLU A 147 -0.76 -11.84 11.67
C GLU A 147 -1.87 -11.28 10.77
N VAL A 148 -1.55 -10.86 9.54
CA VAL A 148 -2.60 -10.43 8.60
C VAL A 148 -3.62 -11.52 8.35
N ILE A 149 -3.20 -12.76 8.10
CA ILE A 149 -4.12 -13.88 7.87
C ILE A 149 -4.97 -14.16 9.11
N ARG A 150 -4.38 -14.05 10.31
CA ARG A 150 -5.11 -14.26 11.57
C ARG A 150 -6.19 -13.23 11.80
N HIS A 151 -5.89 -11.95 11.55
CA HIS A 151 -6.77 -10.81 11.83
C HIS A 151 -7.76 -10.54 10.69
N ALA A 152 -7.28 -10.39 9.47
CA ALA A 152 -8.12 -10.07 8.32
C ALA A 152 -8.73 -11.31 7.62
N GLY A 153 -8.09 -12.46 7.75
CA GLY A 153 -8.48 -13.69 7.04
C GLY A 153 -7.98 -13.74 5.61
N VAL A 154 -7.86 -14.94 5.07
CA VAL A 154 -7.28 -15.22 3.74
C VAL A 154 -8.01 -14.53 2.58
N LYS A 155 -9.30 -14.21 2.75
CA LYS A 155 -10.11 -13.54 1.72
C LYS A 155 -9.73 -12.08 1.51
N HIS A 156 -9.03 -11.47 2.46
CA HIS A 156 -8.58 -10.08 2.42
C HIS A 156 -7.08 -9.94 2.09
N VAL A 157 -6.43 -11.06 1.72
CA VAL A 157 -4.99 -11.07 1.43
C VAL A 157 -4.77 -11.42 -0.03
N MET A 158 -3.92 -10.65 -0.69
CA MET A 158 -3.58 -10.82 -2.10
C MET A 158 -2.08 -11.08 -2.26
N TYR A 159 -1.76 -11.91 -3.24
CA TYR A 159 -0.38 -12.06 -3.71
C TYR A 159 -0.08 -11.00 -4.77
N GLY A 160 1.11 -10.41 -4.68
CA GLY A 160 1.67 -9.55 -5.71
C GLY A 160 3.18 -9.75 -5.82
N THR A 161 3.79 -9.17 -6.83
CA THR A 161 5.22 -9.29 -7.08
C THR A 161 6.02 -8.05 -6.72
N ASP A 162 5.37 -6.89 -6.69
CA ASP A 162 6.01 -5.58 -6.53
C ASP A 162 7.22 -5.43 -7.49
N MET A 163 7.04 -5.83 -8.76
CA MET A 163 8.11 -5.73 -9.75
C MET A 163 8.56 -4.27 -9.93
N PRO A 164 9.86 -3.98 -9.96
CA PRO A 164 11.01 -4.91 -10.09
C PRO A 164 11.57 -5.45 -8.76
N ILE A 165 10.96 -5.13 -7.62
CA ILE A 165 11.46 -5.49 -6.28
C ILE A 165 11.59 -7.02 -6.13
N LEU A 166 10.64 -7.81 -6.66
CA LEU A 166 10.72 -9.26 -6.63
C LEU A 166 11.99 -9.83 -7.30
N ARG A 167 12.64 -9.06 -8.17
CA ARG A 167 13.94 -9.47 -8.74
C ARG A 167 15.04 -9.56 -7.69
N MET A 168 14.88 -8.89 -6.57
CA MET A 168 15.74 -9.09 -5.41
C MET A 168 15.43 -10.45 -4.78
N ARG A 169 16.10 -11.49 -5.24
CA ARG A 169 15.99 -12.85 -4.71
C ARG A 169 16.74 -12.92 -3.40
N THR A 170 16.07 -12.57 -2.32
CA THR A 170 16.66 -12.54 -0.98
C THR A 170 15.85 -13.41 -0.03
N HIS A 171 16.54 -13.97 0.95
CA HIS A 171 15.90 -14.48 2.15
C HIS A 171 15.97 -13.39 3.22
N ARG A 172 14.83 -12.95 3.74
CA ARG A 172 14.79 -11.93 4.79
C ARG A 172 14.76 -12.60 6.15
N ILE A 173 15.66 -12.18 7.02
CA ILE A 173 15.67 -12.55 8.43
C ILE A 173 15.54 -11.30 9.30
N GLU A 174 15.11 -11.49 10.53
CA GLU A 174 15.09 -10.44 11.55
C GLU A 174 16.25 -10.64 12.52
N GLU A 175 17.00 -9.58 12.79
CA GLU A 175 18.09 -9.57 13.75
C GLU A 175 18.12 -8.21 14.48
N ASN A 176 18.09 -8.25 15.82
CA ASN A 176 18.11 -7.05 16.67
C ASN A 176 17.04 -5.99 16.32
N GLY A 177 15.82 -6.43 16.00
CA GLY A 177 14.70 -5.54 15.68
C GLY A 177 14.77 -4.88 14.30
N THR A 178 15.70 -5.31 13.45
CA THR A 178 15.81 -4.86 12.05
C THR A 178 15.80 -6.07 11.12
N TYR A 179 15.55 -5.83 9.81
CA TYR A 179 15.63 -6.90 8.84
C TYR A 179 16.97 -6.89 8.10
N ILE A 180 17.44 -8.09 7.77
CA ILE A 180 18.61 -8.32 6.94
C ILE A 180 18.16 -9.14 5.72
N ASN A 181 18.58 -8.72 4.54
CA ASN A 181 18.38 -9.48 3.32
C ASN A 181 19.62 -10.34 3.04
N LEU A 182 19.46 -11.65 3.15
CA LEU A 182 20.51 -12.60 2.78
C LEU A 182 20.43 -12.87 1.27
N VAL A 183 21.52 -12.57 0.58
CA VAL A 183 21.65 -12.79 -0.86
C VAL A 183 22.59 -13.98 -1.06
N PRO A 184 22.14 -15.09 -1.69
CA PRO A 184 23.03 -16.20 -1.99
C PRO A 184 24.18 -15.77 -2.92
N PRO A 185 25.41 -16.31 -2.73
CA PRO A 185 26.54 -16.06 -3.62
C PRO A 185 26.19 -16.42 -5.06
N GLY A 186 26.71 -15.64 -6.02
CA GLY A 186 26.50 -15.87 -7.45
C GLY A 186 25.09 -15.54 -7.99
N LEU A 187 24.16 -15.07 -7.14
CA LEU A 187 22.80 -14.81 -7.57
C LEU A 187 22.70 -13.61 -8.52
N TYR A 188 23.59 -12.67 -8.41
CA TYR A 188 23.65 -11.47 -9.24
C TYR A 188 24.91 -11.39 -10.12
N GLY A 189 25.64 -12.51 -10.26
CA GLY A 189 26.78 -12.61 -11.18
C GLY A 189 28.12 -12.17 -10.61
N ASP A 190 28.26 -12.16 -9.30
CA ASP A 190 29.52 -11.95 -8.55
C ASP A 190 30.28 -13.26 -8.30
#